data_5060519da280039f46a0a2dbf6a0ce01
#
_entry.id   5060519da280039f46a0a2dbf6a0ce01
#
_cell.length_a   1.000
_cell.length_b   1.000
_cell.length_c   1.000
_cell.angle_alpha   90.00
_cell.angle_beta   90.00
_cell.angle_gamma   90.00
#
_symmetry.space_group_name_H-M   'P 1'
#
loop_
_entity.id
_entity.type
_entity.pdbx_description
1 polymer ?
#
loop_
_entity_poly.entity_id
_entity_poly.type
_entity_poly.pdbx_seq_one_letter_code
_entity_poly.pdbx_strand_id
1 'polypeptide(L)'
;MLSVFRKENTGDEYSGYLLWILIAVELFMSFSFLGYVHIKPISITFVYIPVLIAGCILGAKESALVGAVFGLASMWKASAFYVGAGDAVFSPVMSGKPVESIILSVGIRTMFGLLIGLLYQRARKFRYPLVSIILVTSLGRTLHTFLVYLCMQIFFPEAGFTAADTLEDIMRWDYIPFLLAADTIVVFCYIFVRSKYVKDLFRRIRTVDQVNAVVSHYRPGLTVMLVLVLLASVSVAVYFTNRIQTVMSEYGVNLDEEISYDLMHLQIQFLLGMIALALIVIIVITLYQKNFNYLYYEARLDGLTGLSGRQQFFQSGENLLKNINTITSDVNNYEKILTH
;
A
#
# COMPACT_ATOMS: atom_id res chain seq x y z
N MET A 1 20.43 -5.09 -36.58
CA MET A 1 21.61 -4.76 -35.79
C MET A 1 21.29 -3.62 -34.79
N LEU A 2 20.12 -3.66 -34.13
CA LEU A 2 19.65 -2.64 -33.13
C LEU A 2 19.00 -3.29 -31.90
N SER A 3 19.28 -4.58 -31.62
CA SER A 3 18.72 -5.33 -30.49
C SER A 3 19.69 -5.51 -29.30
N VAL A 4 20.85 -4.83 -29.28
CA VAL A 4 21.91 -5.10 -28.30
C VAL A 4 21.91 -4.14 -27.10
N PHE A 5 21.15 -3.03 -27.12
CA PHE A 5 21.19 -2.00 -26.06
C PHE A 5 19.85 -1.80 -25.33
N ARG A 6 19.14 -2.86 -24.97
CA ARG A 6 18.04 -2.71 -24.00
C ARG A 6 17.99 -3.86 -23.00
N LYS A 7 19.09 -4.04 -22.29
CA LYS A 7 19.10 -4.78 -21.03
C LYS A 7 18.72 -3.80 -19.94
N GLU A 8 17.45 -3.41 -19.90
CA GLU A 8 16.98 -2.49 -18.88
C GLU A 8 15.63 -2.91 -18.30
N ASN A 9 15.65 -2.97 -16.99
CA ASN A 9 14.55 -2.69 -16.06
C ASN A 9 13.22 -3.43 -16.24
N THR A 10 13.25 -4.69 -16.60
CA THR A 10 12.02 -5.50 -16.67
C THR A 10 11.48 -5.91 -15.30
N GLY A 11 12.20 -5.60 -14.22
CA GLY A 11 11.78 -5.81 -12.83
C GLY A 11 11.15 -4.59 -12.16
N ASP A 12 11.49 -3.37 -12.59
CA ASP A 12 11.16 -2.15 -11.84
C ASP A 12 9.69 -1.71 -11.98
N GLU A 13 9.05 -1.89 -13.12
CA GLU A 13 7.66 -1.46 -13.29
C GLU A 13 6.64 -2.28 -12.52
N TYR A 14 6.81 -3.61 -12.42
CA TYR A 14 5.92 -4.41 -11.57
C TYR A 14 6.13 -4.09 -10.10
N SER A 15 7.38 -3.84 -9.72
CA SER A 15 7.73 -3.54 -8.34
C SER A 15 7.01 -2.27 -7.89
N GLY A 16 6.82 -1.29 -8.78
CA GLY A 16 6.06 -0.08 -8.50
C GLY A 16 4.59 -0.37 -8.14
N TYR A 17 3.85 -1.09 -8.98
CA TYR A 17 2.44 -1.41 -8.69
C TYR A 17 2.28 -2.26 -7.42
N LEU A 18 3.12 -3.28 -7.25
CA LEU A 18 3.11 -4.12 -6.06
C LEU A 18 3.46 -3.33 -4.80
N LEU A 19 4.42 -2.43 -4.88
CA LEU A 19 4.80 -1.55 -3.77
C LEU A 19 3.63 -0.64 -3.35
N TRP A 20 2.97 0.02 -4.31
CA TRP A 20 1.82 0.87 -4.00
C TRP A 20 0.64 0.09 -3.43
N ILE A 21 0.39 -1.14 -3.92
CA ILE A 21 -0.61 -2.04 -3.32
C ILE A 21 -0.23 -2.35 -1.88
N LEU A 22 1.01 -2.71 -1.60
CA LEU A 22 1.45 -3.05 -0.26
C LEU A 22 1.41 -1.85 0.70
N ILE A 23 1.77 -0.65 0.23
CA ILE A 23 1.61 0.59 1.02
C ILE A 23 0.14 0.85 1.32
N ALA A 24 -0.75 0.70 0.33
CA ALA A 24 -2.17 0.92 0.53
C ALA A 24 -2.78 -0.14 1.47
N VAL A 25 -2.37 -1.41 1.36
CA VAL A 25 -2.78 -2.49 2.28
C VAL A 25 -2.25 -2.22 3.69
N GLU A 26 -1.00 -1.76 3.82
CA GLU A 26 -0.40 -1.39 5.11
C GLU A 26 -1.22 -0.29 5.80
N LEU A 27 -1.52 0.80 5.09
CA LEU A 27 -2.34 1.88 5.62
C LEU A 27 -3.76 1.40 5.96
N PHE A 28 -4.38 0.61 5.08
CA PHE A 28 -5.72 0.07 5.34
C PHE A 28 -5.74 -0.84 6.56
N MET A 29 -4.77 -1.73 6.71
CA MET A 29 -4.64 -2.57 7.91
C MET A 29 -4.38 -1.74 9.16
N SER A 30 -3.51 -0.74 9.09
CA SER A 30 -3.18 0.13 10.21
C SER A 30 -4.39 0.91 10.74
N PHE A 31 -5.31 1.34 9.87
CA PHE A 31 -6.47 2.15 10.23
C PHE A 31 -7.80 1.38 10.21
N SER A 32 -7.76 0.04 10.14
CA SER A 32 -8.93 -0.84 10.23
C SER A 32 -8.76 -1.87 11.35
N PHE A 33 -9.82 -2.64 11.60
CA PHE A 33 -9.80 -3.76 12.56
C PHE A 33 -8.92 -4.93 12.11
N LEU A 34 -8.53 -4.99 10.83
CA LEU A 34 -7.73 -6.09 10.29
C LEU A 34 -6.29 -6.09 10.78
N GLY A 35 -5.75 -4.93 11.12
CA GLY A 35 -4.36 -4.82 11.57
C GLY A 35 -4.13 -5.11 13.03
N TYR A 36 -5.17 -4.98 13.86
CA TYR A 36 -5.08 -5.14 15.30
C TYR A 36 -6.27 -5.91 15.86
N VAL A 37 -6.01 -7.08 16.40
CA VAL A 37 -7.01 -7.86 17.13
C VAL A 37 -6.84 -7.58 18.61
N HIS A 38 -7.81 -6.89 19.22
CA HIS A 38 -7.79 -6.53 20.63
C HIS A 38 -8.20 -7.74 21.47
N ILE A 39 -7.23 -8.50 21.93
CA ILE A 39 -7.40 -9.57 22.92
C ILE A 39 -6.70 -9.13 24.19
N LYS A 40 -7.50 -8.79 25.24
CA LYS A 40 -6.92 -8.39 26.52
C LYS A 40 -6.00 -9.48 27.07
N PRO A 41 -4.84 -9.16 27.64
CA PRO A 41 -4.36 -7.81 27.97
C PRO A 41 -3.57 -7.10 26.86
N ILE A 42 -3.21 -7.76 25.73
CA ILE A 42 -2.31 -7.20 24.72
C ILE A 42 -2.93 -7.40 23.34
N SER A 43 -2.95 -6.31 22.53
CA SER A 43 -3.41 -6.35 21.14
C SER A 43 -2.43 -7.12 20.25
N ILE A 44 -2.98 -8.07 19.49
CA ILE A 44 -2.18 -8.79 18.51
C ILE A 44 -2.13 -7.97 17.23
N THR A 45 -0.94 -7.76 16.72
CA THR A 45 -0.68 -6.90 15.57
C THR A 45 -0.37 -7.74 14.33
N PHE A 46 -1.16 -7.58 13.27
CA PHE A 46 -0.92 -8.18 11.96
C PHE A 46 -0.26 -7.23 10.95
N VAL A 47 -0.16 -5.96 11.31
CA VAL A 47 0.32 -4.88 10.43
C VAL A 47 1.77 -5.09 9.95
N TYR A 48 2.57 -5.95 10.58
CA TYR A 48 3.90 -6.29 10.10
C TYR A 48 3.90 -7.22 8.85
N ILE A 49 2.77 -7.87 8.52
CA ILE A 49 2.69 -8.83 7.41
C ILE A 49 2.97 -8.20 6.04
N PRO A 50 2.40 -7.03 5.66
CA PRO A 50 2.77 -6.36 4.41
C PRO A 50 4.26 -6.04 4.30
N VAL A 51 4.93 -5.73 5.43
CA VAL A 51 6.39 -5.51 5.47
C VAL A 51 7.14 -6.80 5.12
N LEU A 52 6.70 -7.96 5.66
CA LEU A 52 7.26 -9.28 5.31
C LEU A 52 7.04 -9.60 3.82
N ILE A 53 5.84 -9.35 3.29
CA ILE A 53 5.50 -9.59 1.89
C ILE A 53 6.39 -8.72 0.99
N ALA A 54 6.56 -7.43 1.32
CA ALA A 54 7.45 -6.52 0.59
C ALA A 54 8.89 -7.04 0.57
N GLY A 55 9.43 -7.47 1.70
CA GLY A 55 10.77 -8.06 1.80
C GLY A 55 10.91 -9.35 1.00
N CYS A 56 9.89 -10.21 1.06
CA CYS A 56 9.87 -11.50 0.38
C CYS A 56 9.77 -11.36 -1.15
N ILE A 57 9.01 -10.40 -1.67
CA ILE A 57 8.71 -10.28 -3.11
C ILE A 57 9.59 -9.21 -3.77
N LEU A 58 9.64 -8.02 -3.21
CA LEU A 58 10.28 -6.85 -3.81
C LEU A 58 11.75 -6.75 -3.40
N GLY A 59 12.02 -6.58 -2.13
CA GLY A 59 13.39 -6.48 -1.63
C GLY A 59 13.51 -5.66 -0.36
N ALA A 60 14.77 -5.40 0.04
CA ALA A 60 15.07 -4.75 1.32
C ALA A 60 14.68 -3.28 1.35
N LYS A 61 14.85 -2.55 0.24
CA LYS A 61 14.51 -1.11 0.17
C LYS A 61 13.01 -0.89 0.27
N GLU A 62 12.24 -1.67 -0.50
CA GLU A 62 10.78 -1.62 -0.54
C GLU A 62 10.19 -2.05 0.79
N SER A 63 10.75 -3.10 1.41
CA SER A 63 10.37 -3.55 2.75
C SER A 63 10.62 -2.47 3.82
N ALA A 64 11.77 -1.79 3.75
CA ALA A 64 12.08 -0.67 4.63
C ALA A 64 11.08 0.49 4.45
N LEU A 65 10.68 0.80 3.21
CA LEU A 65 9.71 1.83 2.92
C LEU A 65 8.32 1.47 3.49
N VAL A 66 7.85 0.23 3.28
CA VAL A 66 6.58 -0.24 3.88
C VAL A 66 6.68 -0.23 5.40
N GLY A 67 7.83 -0.61 5.97
CA GLY A 67 8.10 -0.49 7.41
C GLY A 67 8.05 0.95 7.93
N ALA A 68 8.55 1.91 7.15
CA ALA A 68 8.43 3.34 7.49
C ALA A 68 6.96 3.80 7.52
N VAL A 69 6.16 3.38 6.54
CA VAL A 69 4.72 3.67 6.49
C VAL A 69 4.00 3.05 7.70
N PHE A 70 4.31 1.79 8.03
CA PHE A 70 3.83 1.16 9.27
C PHE A 70 4.19 1.98 10.50
N GLY A 71 5.42 2.45 10.59
CA GLY A 71 5.90 3.27 11.71
C GLY A 71 5.13 4.59 11.84
N LEU A 72 4.92 5.30 10.74
CA LEU A 72 4.14 6.54 10.69
C LEU A 72 2.69 6.33 11.11
N ALA A 73 2.05 5.27 10.60
CA ALA A 73 0.68 4.93 10.98
C ALA A 73 0.56 4.56 12.47
N SER A 74 1.52 3.80 12.99
CA SER A 74 1.58 3.45 14.42
C SER A 74 1.81 4.67 15.31
N MET A 75 2.71 5.56 14.92
CA MET A 75 2.98 6.82 15.60
C MET A 75 1.73 7.69 15.68
N TRP A 76 1.02 7.86 14.55
CA TRP A 76 -0.24 8.57 14.53
C TRP A 76 -1.25 7.93 15.48
N LYS A 77 -1.44 6.61 15.40
CA LYS A 77 -2.43 5.89 16.19
C LYS A 77 -2.17 5.98 17.71
N ALA A 78 -0.90 6.04 18.12
CA ALA A 78 -0.50 6.21 19.49
C ALA A 78 -0.72 7.65 20.03
N SER A 79 -1.05 8.62 19.17
CA SER A 79 -1.18 10.03 19.53
C SER A 79 -2.62 10.41 19.94
N ALA A 80 -3.32 9.55 20.69
CA ALA A 80 -4.66 9.77 21.19
C ALA A 80 -4.69 9.55 22.72
N PHE A 81 -5.57 10.25 23.43
CA PHE A 81 -5.68 10.16 24.90
C PHE A 81 -6.27 8.82 25.38
N TYR A 82 -7.11 8.17 24.56
CA TYR A 82 -7.66 6.84 24.90
C TYR A 82 -6.63 5.71 24.87
N VAL A 83 -5.41 5.98 24.39
CA VAL A 83 -4.33 4.99 24.30
C VAL A 83 -3.71 4.73 25.65
N GLY A 84 -3.45 3.46 25.97
CA GLY A 84 -2.82 3.08 27.24
C GLY A 84 -1.38 3.60 27.35
N ALA A 85 -0.92 3.79 28.58
CA ALA A 85 0.42 4.33 28.87
C ALA A 85 1.56 3.56 28.18
N GLY A 86 1.43 2.22 28.01
CA GLY A 86 2.42 1.40 27.32
C GLY A 86 2.51 1.69 25.82
N ASP A 87 1.41 2.14 25.18
CA ASP A 87 1.39 2.50 23.78
C ASP A 87 1.68 4.00 23.54
N ALA A 88 1.49 4.85 24.57
CA ALA A 88 1.76 6.29 24.49
C ALA A 88 3.23 6.62 24.20
N VAL A 89 4.17 5.74 24.54
CA VAL A 89 5.61 5.90 24.24
C VAL A 89 5.91 5.95 22.73
N PHE A 90 5.01 5.44 21.89
CA PHE A 90 5.15 5.53 20.44
C PHE A 90 4.75 6.89 19.85
N SER A 91 4.13 7.75 20.67
CA SER A 91 3.68 9.08 20.25
C SER A 91 4.69 10.17 20.63
N PRO A 92 5.15 10.99 19.68
CA PRO A 92 6.02 12.12 20.00
C PRO A 92 5.32 13.22 20.83
N VAL A 93 3.98 13.22 20.82
CA VAL A 93 3.15 14.21 21.56
C VAL A 93 2.87 13.75 22.98
N MET A 94 2.60 12.44 23.18
CA MET A 94 2.13 11.90 24.46
C MET A 94 3.26 11.41 25.37
N SER A 95 4.42 11.03 24.80
CA SER A 95 5.52 10.39 25.53
C SER A 95 6.38 11.35 26.36
N GLY A 96 6.35 12.66 26.04
CA GLY A 96 7.30 13.62 26.60
C GLY A 96 8.74 13.52 26.05
N LYS A 97 9.02 12.53 25.18
CA LYS A 97 10.32 12.28 24.53
C LYS A 97 10.14 12.13 23.01
N PRO A 98 9.93 13.25 22.29
CA PRO A 98 9.49 13.20 20.87
C PRO A 98 10.49 12.52 19.92
N VAL A 99 11.78 12.73 20.10
CA VAL A 99 12.81 12.16 19.23
C VAL A 99 12.89 10.64 19.41
N GLU A 100 12.90 10.19 20.66
CA GLU A 100 12.96 8.78 21.04
C GLU A 100 11.72 8.03 20.55
N SER A 101 10.55 8.68 20.61
CA SER A 101 9.28 8.12 20.07
C SER A 101 9.30 7.98 18.56
N ILE A 102 9.87 8.94 17.83
CA ILE A 102 10.02 8.83 16.37
C ILE A 102 10.99 7.68 16.02
N ILE A 103 12.10 7.55 16.75
CA ILE A 103 13.04 6.44 16.56
C ILE A 103 12.34 5.10 16.85
N LEU A 104 11.61 5.01 17.97
CA LEU A 104 10.88 3.80 18.37
C LEU A 104 9.79 3.45 17.34
N SER A 105 9.00 4.42 16.90
CA SER A 105 7.88 4.18 16.00
C SER A 105 8.33 3.97 14.54
N VAL A 106 9.04 4.92 13.97
CA VAL A 106 9.39 4.92 12.54
C VAL A 106 10.74 4.25 12.30
N GLY A 107 11.75 4.61 13.11
CA GLY A 107 13.12 4.11 12.95
C GLY A 107 13.21 2.59 13.07
N ILE A 108 12.67 2.04 14.15
CA ILE A 108 12.71 0.59 14.42
C ILE A 108 11.93 -0.20 13.34
N ARG A 109 10.77 0.27 12.89
CA ARG A 109 9.98 -0.42 11.87
C ARG A 109 10.62 -0.34 10.48
N THR A 110 11.26 0.78 10.17
CA THR A 110 12.08 0.91 8.96
C THR A 110 13.28 -0.04 8.99
N MET A 111 13.98 -0.10 10.13
CA MET A 111 15.10 -1.02 10.35
C MET A 111 14.65 -2.48 10.29
N PHE A 112 13.52 -2.83 10.90
CA PHE A 112 12.91 -4.15 10.80
C PHE A 112 12.67 -4.53 9.32
N GLY A 113 12.02 -3.65 8.54
CA GLY A 113 11.78 -3.87 7.12
C GLY A 113 13.08 -4.08 6.33
N LEU A 114 14.12 -3.30 6.61
CA LEU A 114 15.43 -3.46 5.99
C LEU A 114 16.05 -4.82 6.33
N LEU A 115 16.12 -5.18 7.60
CA LEU A 115 16.73 -6.43 8.07
C LEU A 115 16.00 -7.64 7.52
N ILE A 116 14.66 -7.68 7.61
CA ILE A 116 13.87 -8.80 7.13
C ILE A 116 13.97 -8.94 5.60
N GLY A 117 13.99 -7.82 4.88
CA GLY A 117 14.21 -7.81 3.43
C GLY A 117 15.58 -8.35 3.02
N LEU A 118 16.64 -8.02 3.75
CA LEU A 118 17.97 -8.58 3.54
C LEU A 118 18.00 -10.09 3.83
N LEU A 119 17.34 -10.54 4.90
CA LEU A 119 17.21 -11.97 5.22
C LEU A 119 16.49 -12.72 4.09
N TYR A 120 15.39 -12.19 3.54
CA TYR A 120 14.71 -12.80 2.40
C TYR A 120 15.56 -12.82 1.12
N GLN A 121 16.34 -11.77 0.85
CA GLN A 121 17.28 -11.77 -0.27
C GLN A 121 18.30 -12.90 -0.14
N ARG A 122 18.74 -13.19 1.07
CA ARG A 122 19.63 -14.31 1.35
C ARG A 122 18.90 -15.64 1.22
N ALA A 123 17.72 -15.77 1.83
CA ALA A 123 16.87 -16.97 1.84
C ALA A 123 16.55 -17.47 0.42
N ARG A 124 16.27 -16.56 -0.51
CA ARG A 124 15.97 -16.90 -1.91
C ARG A 124 17.13 -17.54 -2.67
N LYS A 125 18.36 -17.41 -2.17
CA LYS A 125 19.58 -17.98 -2.78
C LYS A 125 19.91 -19.39 -2.26
N PHE A 126 19.21 -19.88 -1.22
CA PHE A 126 19.44 -21.21 -0.68
C PHE A 126 18.87 -22.32 -1.58
N ARG A 127 19.36 -23.54 -1.36
CA ARG A 127 18.93 -24.73 -2.13
C ARG A 127 17.42 -25.01 -2.07
N TYR A 128 16.79 -24.69 -0.92
CA TYR A 128 15.36 -24.85 -0.68
C TYR A 128 14.72 -23.50 -0.34
N PRO A 129 14.39 -22.68 -1.37
CA PRO A 129 13.95 -21.29 -1.15
C PRO A 129 12.68 -21.19 -0.31
N LEU A 130 11.69 -22.08 -0.52
CA LEU A 130 10.43 -22.04 0.23
C LEU A 130 10.63 -22.28 1.72
N VAL A 131 11.45 -23.30 2.09
CA VAL A 131 11.76 -23.59 3.49
C VAL A 131 12.47 -22.40 4.14
N SER A 132 13.44 -21.83 3.43
CA SER A 132 14.16 -20.66 3.93
C SER A 132 13.26 -19.43 4.07
N ILE A 133 12.28 -19.24 3.17
CA ILE A 133 11.28 -18.16 3.27
C ILE A 133 10.42 -18.37 4.50
N ILE A 134 9.89 -19.57 4.74
CA ILE A 134 9.10 -19.89 5.93
C ILE A 134 9.91 -19.58 7.19
N LEU A 135 11.15 -20.03 7.29
CA LEU A 135 12.00 -19.74 8.46
C LEU A 135 12.21 -18.24 8.70
N VAL A 136 12.41 -17.46 7.64
CA VAL A 136 12.55 -16.01 7.77
C VAL A 136 11.23 -15.36 8.16
N THR A 137 10.08 -15.82 7.63
CA THR A 137 8.76 -15.32 8.00
C THR A 137 8.46 -15.61 9.47
N SER A 138 8.71 -16.85 9.91
CA SER A 138 8.54 -17.27 11.30
C SER A 138 9.39 -16.43 12.28
N LEU A 139 10.59 -16.03 11.87
CA LEU A 139 11.44 -15.14 12.65
C LEU A 139 10.90 -13.70 12.70
N GLY A 140 10.06 -13.32 11.72
CA GLY A 140 9.65 -11.92 11.51
C GLY A 140 8.97 -11.30 12.73
N ARG A 141 7.98 -11.99 13.33
CA ARG A 141 7.28 -11.49 14.54
C ARG A 141 8.24 -11.30 15.71
N THR A 142 9.05 -12.33 15.99
CA THR A 142 10.01 -12.29 17.08
C THR A 142 11.05 -11.19 16.90
N LEU A 143 11.58 -11.03 15.69
CA LEU A 143 12.53 -9.96 15.37
C LEU A 143 11.91 -8.58 15.56
N HIS A 144 10.68 -8.38 15.11
CA HIS A 144 9.97 -7.12 15.28
C HIS A 144 9.77 -6.80 16.77
N THR A 145 9.24 -7.75 17.57
CA THR A 145 9.00 -7.57 19.00
C THR A 145 10.32 -7.30 19.75
N PHE A 146 11.38 -8.08 19.44
CA PHE A 146 12.70 -7.89 20.03
C PHE A 146 13.26 -6.49 19.77
N LEU A 147 13.19 -5.99 18.55
CA LEU A 147 13.68 -4.66 18.19
C LEU A 147 12.91 -3.55 18.92
N VAL A 148 11.58 -3.70 19.02
CA VAL A 148 10.72 -2.75 19.74
C VAL A 148 11.06 -2.74 21.24
N TYR A 149 11.10 -3.91 21.89
CA TYR A 149 11.39 -4.00 23.33
C TYR A 149 12.82 -3.55 23.67
N LEU A 150 13.79 -3.89 22.82
CA LEU A 150 15.16 -3.39 22.98
C LEU A 150 15.23 -1.86 22.92
N CYS A 151 14.50 -1.24 21.98
CA CYS A 151 14.44 0.21 21.87
C CYS A 151 13.71 0.83 23.06
N MET A 152 12.60 0.21 23.53
CA MET A 152 11.88 0.66 24.73
C MET A 152 12.78 0.57 25.97
N GLN A 153 13.51 -0.52 26.14
CA GLN A 153 14.45 -0.69 27.25
C GLN A 153 15.51 0.42 27.31
N ILE A 154 15.98 0.89 26.15
CA ILE A 154 17.03 1.91 26.04
C ILE A 154 16.47 3.32 26.29
N PHE A 155 15.35 3.66 25.63
CA PHE A 155 14.83 5.03 25.61
C PHE A 155 13.70 5.29 26.63
N PHE A 156 12.97 4.24 27.00
CA PHE A 156 11.80 4.30 27.90
C PHE A 156 11.86 3.24 28.99
N PRO A 157 12.93 3.20 29.81
CA PRO A 157 13.08 2.19 30.86
C PRO A 157 11.92 2.24 31.88
N GLU A 158 11.29 3.39 32.03
CA GLU A 158 10.10 3.60 32.87
C GLU A 158 8.86 2.84 32.36
N ALA A 159 8.81 2.44 31.12
CA ALA A 159 7.72 1.65 30.56
C ALA A 159 7.75 0.17 31.00
N GLY A 160 8.88 -0.28 31.60
CA GLY A 160 9.02 -1.61 32.21
C GLY A 160 9.22 -2.76 31.21
N PHE A 161 9.39 -2.49 29.91
CA PHE A 161 9.64 -3.52 28.89
C PHE A 161 11.13 -3.74 28.68
N THR A 162 11.53 -5.00 28.58
CA THR A 162 12.91 -5.41 28.33
C THR A 162 13.00 -6.31 27.10
N ALA A 163 14.19 -6.39 26.49
CA ALA A 163 14.41 -7.29 25.35
C ALA A 163 14.15 -8.77 25.72
N ALA A 164 14.28 -9.14 27.01
CA ALA A 164 14.01 -10.50 27.48
C ALA A 164 12.51 -10.86 27.43
N ASP A 165 11.61 -9.88 27.53
CA ASP A 165 10.16 -10.10 27.48
C ASP A 165 9.69 -10.63 26.13
N THR A 166 10.55 -10.55 25.10
CA THR A 166 10.32 -11.23 23.80
C THR A 166 10.16 -12.74 23.98
N LEU A 167 10.83 -13.36 24.97
CA LEU A 167 10.68 -14.78 25.25
C LEU A 167 9.30 -15.11 25.81
N GLU A 168 8.73 -14.23 26.63
CA GLU A 168 7.37 -14.38 27.14
C GLU A 168 6.34 -14.29 26.01
N ASP A 169 6.54 -13.38 25.03
CA ASP A 169 5.66 -13.28 23.85
C ASP A 169 5.66 -14.58 23.01
N ILE A 170 6.82 -15.23 22.87
CA ILE A 170 6.94 -16.53 22.16
C ILE A 170 6.20 -17.65 22.91
N MET A 171 6.18 -17.61 24.24
CA MET A 171 5.55 -18.66 25.06
C MET A 171 4.02 -18.51 25.16
N ARG A 172 3.44 -17.46 24.61
CA ARG A 172 1.99 -17.25 24.61
C ARG A 172 1.29 -18.27 23.72
N TRP A 173 0.12 -18.69 24.16
CA TRP A 173 -0.71 -19.68 23.44
C TRP A 173 -1.14 -19.23 22.03
N ASP A 174 -1.28 -17.92 21.82
CA ASP A 174 -1.67 -17.31 20.54
C ASP A 174 -0.50 -17.19 19.56
N TYR A 175 0.75 -17.40 19.99
CA TYR A 175 1.94 -17.21 19.15
C TYR A 175 1.91 -18.12 17.91
N ILE A 176 1.66 -19.43 18.10
CA ILE A 176 1.70 -20.44 17.02
C ILE A 176 0.62 -20.20 15.96
N PRO A 177 -0.68 -20.02 16.29
CA PRO A 177 -1.70 -19.74 15.29
C PRO A 177 -1.40 -18.51 14.43
N PHE A 178 -0.91 -17.43 15.03
CA PHE A 178 -0.59 -16.21 14.28
C PHE A 178 0.67 -16.34 13.44
N LEU A 179 1.65 -17.10 13.91
CA LEU A 179 2.84 -17.46 13.13
C LEU A 179 2.45 -18.23 11.86
N LEU A 180 1.63 -19.27 12.01
CA LEU A 180 1.15 -20.08 10.89
C LEU A 180 0.31 -19.25 9.90
N ALA A 181 -0.50 -18.31 10.39
CA ALA A 181 -1.24 -17.41 9.53
C ALA A 181 -0.31 -16.51 8.71
N ALA A 182 0.71 -15.89 9.34
CA ALA A 182 1.69 -15.07 8.65
C ALA A 182 2.48 -15.88 7.62
N ASP A 183 2.96 -17.07 7.99
CA ASP A 183 3.68 -17.98 7.07
C ASP A 183 2.82 -18.35 5.87
N THR A 184 1.55 -18.70 6.10
CA THR A 184 0.61 -19.07 5.03
C THR A 184 0.39 -17.90 4.07
N ILE A 185 0.15 -16.69 4.60
CA ILE A 185 -0.09 -15.49 3.78
C ILE A 185 1.15 -15.14 2.96
N VAL A 186 2.34 -15.10 3.57
CA VAL A 186 3.58 -14.73 2.87
C VAL A 186 3.93 -15.75 1.80
N VAL A 187 3.83 -17.05 2.11
CA VAL A 187 4.10 -18.15 1.14
C VAL A 187 3.09 -18.10 -0.01
N PHE A 188 1.80 -17.91 0.30
CA PHE A 188 0.77 -17.76 -0.73
C PHE A 188 1.08 -16.58 -1.66
N CYS A 189 1.38 -15.40 -1.12
CA CYS A 189 1.74 -14.22 -1.90
C CYS A 189 3.01 -14.47 -2.75
N TYR A 190 4.03 -15.14 -2.19
CA TYR A 190 5.25 -15.48 -2.92
C TYR A 190 4.98 -16.39 -4.11
N ILE A 191 4.17 -17.45 -3.93
CA ILE A 191 3.80 -18.40 -5.00
C ILE A 191 2.90 -17.69 -6.01
N PHE A 192 1.90 -16.91 -5.55
CA PHE A 192 0.93 -16.23 -6.39
C PHE A 192 1.60 -15.23 -7.34
N VAL A 193 2.48 -14.36 -6.83
CA VAL A 193 3.18 -13.36 -7.67
C VAL A 193 4.11 -14.04 -8.71
N ARG A 194 4.62 -15.24 -8.41
CA ARG A 194 5.45 -16.03 -9.35
C ARG A 194 4.63 -16.91 -10.28
N SER A 195 3.34 -17.00 -10.10
CA SER A 195 2.46 -17.80 -10.97
C SER A 195 2.51 -17.33 -12.42
N LYS A 196 2.22 -18.24 -13.34
CA LYS A 196 2.11 -17.93 -14.77
C LYS A 196 1.07 -16.84 -15.02
N TYR A 197 -0.05 -16.90 -14.31
CA TYR A 197 -1.15 -15.95 -14.44
C TYR A 197 -0.69 -14.50 -14.17
N VAL A 198 -0.02 -14.25 -13.05
CA VAL A 198 0.47 -12.90 -12.69
C VAL A 198 1.55 -12.43 -13.65
N LYS A 199 2.49 -13.30 -14.05
CA LYS A 199 3.53 -12.96 -15.03
C LYS A 199 2.93 -12.59 -16.39
N ASP A 200 1.91 -13.33 -16.85
CA ASP A 200 1.23 -13.04 -18.11
C ASP A 200 0.44 -11.73 -18.02
N LEU A 201 -0.25 -11.47 -16.90
CA LEU A 201 -0.94 -10.21 -16.65
C LEU A 201 0.02 -9.01 -16.77
N PHE A 202 1.14 -9.05 -16.07
CA PHE A 202 2.10 -7.94 -16.12
C PHE A 202 2.79 -7.81 -17.48
N ARG A 203 3.03 -8.92 -18.22
CA ARG A 203 3.53 -8.87 -19.59
C ARG A 203 2.55 -8.12 -20.49
N ARG A 204 1.25 -8.42 -20.38
CA ARG A 204 0.18 -7.75 -21.14
C ARG A 204 0.14 -6.25 -20.83
N ILE A 205 0.19 -5.88 -19.55
CA ILE A 205 0.21 -4.48 -19.11
C ILE A 205 1.38 -3.74 -19.75
N ARG A 206 2.59 -4.33 -19.73
CA ARG A 206 3.77 -3.73 -20.36
C ARG A 206 3.59 -3.51 -21.85
N THR A 207 3.06 -4.49 -22.55
CA THR A 207 2.84 -4.37 -24.00
C THR A 207 1.91 -3.19 -24.30
N VAL A 208 0.85 -3.01 -23.51
CA VAL A 208 -0.05 -1.86 -23.64
C VAL A 208 0.66 -0.55 -23.35
N ASP A 209 1.47 -0.46 -22.32
CA ASP A 209 2.18 0.79 -21.98
C ASP A 209 3.17 1.21 -23.07
N GLN A 210 3.76 0.23 -23.78
CA GLN A 210 4.61 0.50 -24.94
C GLN A 210 3.83 0.95 -26.19
N VAL A 211 2.60 0.45 -26.36
CA VAL A 211 1.74 0.75 -27.52
C VAL A 211 0.85 1.97 -27.26
N ASN A 212 0.42 2.21 -26.01
CA ASN A 212 -0.47 3.31 -25.61
C ASN A 212 0.17 4.70 -25.67
N ALA A 213 1.44 4.84 -25.98
CA ALA A 213 1.98 6.13 -26.43
C ALA A 213 1.19 6.70 -27.64
N VAL A 214 0.37 5.86 -28.29
CA VAL A 214 -0.43 6.22 -29.48
C VAL A 214 -1.94 6.27 -29.21
N VAL A 215 -2.48 5.61 -28.19
CA VAL A 215 -3.95 5.51 -27.95
C VAL A 215 -4.29 5.61 -26.48
N SER A 216 -4.03 6.76 -25.88
CA SER A 216 -4.53 7.04 -24.52
C SER A 216 -6.01 7.39 -24.55
N HIS A 217 -6.89 6.42 -24.35
CA HIS A 217 -8.28 6.68 -24.00
C HIS A 217 -8.37 6.91 -22.48
N TYR A 218 -8.06 8.14 -22.07
CA TYR A 218 -8.35 8.60 -20.72
C TYR A 218 -9.87 8.54 -20.50
N ARG A 219 -10.30 7.76 -19.51
CA ARG A 219 -11.72 7.65 -19.15
C ARG A 219 -12.00 8.57 -17.95
N PRO A 220 -12.46 9.81 -18.20
CA PRO A 220 -12.73 10.77 -17.12
C PRO A 220 -13.77 10.27 -16.11
N GLY A 221 -14.68 9.40 -16.54
CA GLY A 221 -15.71 8.82 -15.66
C GLY A 221 -15.17 8.05 -14.47
N LEU A 222 -14.03 7.37 -14.61
CA LEU A 222 -13.41 6.66 -13.48
C LEU A 222 -12.87 7.63 -12.44
N THR A 223 -12.18 8.68 -12.88
CA THR A 223 -11.66 9.73 -11.99
C THR A 223 -12.79 10.43 -11.26
N VAL A 224 -13.88 10.76 -11.97
CA VAL A 224 -15.09 11.35 -11.37
C VAL A 224 -15.71 10.42 -10.33
N MET A 225 -15.90 9.14 -10.66
CA MET A 225 -16.43 8.14 -9.72
C MET A 225 -15.57 8.04 -8.44
N LEU A 226 -14.26 8.07 -8.61
CA LEU A 226 -13.32 8.01 -7.50
C LEU A 226 -13.39 9.23 -6.61
N VAL A 227 -13.42 10.43 -7.19
CA VAL A 227 -13.61 11.69 -6.45
C VAL A 227 -14.93 11.66 -5.70
N LEU A 228 -16.01 11.17 -6.32
CA LEU A 228 -17.32 11.05 -5.66
C LEU A 228 -17.28 10.06 -4.49
N VAL A 229 -16.61 8.93 -4.61
CA VAL A 229 -16.45 7.96 -3.51
C VAL A 229 -15.66 8.59 -2.35
N LEU A 230 -14.56 9.31 -2.63
CA LEU A 230 -13.79 10.00 -1.61
C LEU A 230 -14.62 11.09 -0.92
N LEU A 231 -15.34 11.93 -1.68
CA LEU A 231 -16.21 12.96 -1.13
C LEU A 231 -17.34 12.36 -0.27
N ALA A 232 -17.96 11.27 -0.72
CA ALA A 232 -18.97 10.55 0.05
C ALA A 232 -18.39 10.01 1.36
N SER A 233 -17.18 9.42 1.33
CA SER A 233 -16.51 8.91 2.52
C SER A 233 -16.19 10.01 3.53
N VAL A 234 -15.70 11.16 3.06
CA VAL A 234 -15.46 12.33 3.91
C VAL A 234 -16.79 12.83 4.53
N SER A 235 -17.84 12.95 3.71
CA SER A 235 -19.16 13.40 4.18
C SER A 235 -19.75 12.49 5.25
N VAL A 236 -19.65 11.16 5.07
CA VAL A 236 -20.11 10.18 6.05
C VAL A 236 -19.31 10.27 7.34
N ALA A 237 -17.97 10.39 7.27
CA ALA A 237 -17.12 10.50 8.44
C ALA A 237 -17.45 11.75 9.26
N VAL A 238 -17.56 12.92 8.60
CA VAL A 238 -17.92 14.19 9.25
C VAL A 238 -19.31 14.13 9.87
N TYR A 239 -20.29 13.61 9.12
CA TYR A 239 -21.66 13.46 9.62
C TYR A 239 -21.69 12.57 10.86
N PHE A 240 -21.03 11.42 10.83
CA PHE A 240 -21.07 10.46 11.93
C PHE A 240 -20.43 11.03 13.20
N THR A 241 -19.28 11.71 13.07
CA THR A 241 -18.60 12.33 14.21
C THR A 241 -19.47 13.46 14.81
N ASN A 242 -20.02 14.34 13.98
CA ASN A 242 -20.91 15.41 14.45
C ASN A 242 -22.16 14.84 15.12
N ARG A 243 -22.72 13.74 14.59
CA ARG A 243 -23.89 13.10 15.18
C ARG A 243 -23.58 12.47 16.54
N ILE A 244 -22.44 11.82 16.70
CA ILE A 244 -21.97 11.31 17.99
C ILE A 244 -21.87 12.46 19.02
N GLN A 245 -21.22 13.56 18.65
CA GLN A 245 -21.07 14.72 19.53
C GLN A 245 -22.45 15.29 19.96
N THR A 246 -23.37 15.43 19.01
CA THR A 246 -24.75 15.90 19.29
C THR A 246 -25.46 14.97 20.26
N VAL A 247 -25.43 13.66 20.01
CA VAL A 247 -26.08 12.67 20.87
C VAL A 247 -25.48 12.69 22.29
N MET A 248 -24.16 12.73 22.42
CA MET A 248 -23.50 12.81 23.72
C MET A 248 -23.92 14.05 24.49
N SER A 249 -24.00 15.21 23.82
CA SER A 249 -24.48 16.45 24.46
C SER A 249 -25.95 16.40 24.87
N GLU A 250 -26.82 15.77 24.08
CA GLU A 250 -28.25 15.57 24.40
C GLU A 250 -28.43 14.69 25.67
N TYR A 251 -27.55 13.74 25.90
CA TYR A 251 -27.54 12.89 27.12
C TYR A 251 -26.78 13.52 28.29
N GLY A 252 -26.39 14.79 28.19
CA GLY A 252 -25.71 15.54 29.26
C GLY A 252 -24.25 15.13 29.48
N VAL A 253 -23.65 14.44 28.53
CA VAL A 253 -22.21 14.14 28.56
C VAL A 253 -21.47 15.38 28.09
N ASN A 254 -20.82 16.11 28.98
CA ASN A 254 -19.95 17.23 28.63
C ASN A 254 -18.72 16.68 27.91
N LEU A 255 -18.53 17.11 26.66
CA LEU A 255 -17.35 16.78 25.89
C LEU A 255 -16.20 17.67 26.36
N ASP A 256 -15.30 17.07 27.08
CA ASP A 256 -14.01 17.60 27.48
C ASP A 256 -13.11 17.82 26.24
N GLU A 257 -12.09 18.65 26.34
CA GLU A 257 -11.15 18.89 25.25
C GLU A 257 -10.46 17.59 24.80
N GLU A 258 -10.13 16.71 25.75
CA GLU A 258 -9.52 15.40 25.48
C GLU A 258 -10.44 14.49 24.67
N ILE A 259 -11.73 14.41 25.03
CA ILE A 259 -12.73 13.59 24.32
C ILE A 259 -12.96 14.16 22.90
N SER A 260 -13.02 15.48 22.77
CA SER A 260 -13.16 16.13 21.45
C SER A 260 -11.97 15.86 20.55
N TYR A 261 -10.75 15.89 21.12
CA TYR A 261 -9.51 15.53 20.41
C TYR A 261 -9.53 14.08 19.94
N ASP A 262 -9.90 13.14 20.81
CA ASP A 262 -9.96 11.72 20.51
C ASP A 262 -11.00 11.40 19.42
N LEU A 263 -12.16 12.05 19.44
CA LEU A 263 -13.17 11.91 18.40
C LEU A 263 -12.65 12.43 17.03
N MET A 264 -11.98 13.59 17.03
CA MET A 264 -11.34 14.11 15.82
C MET A 264 -10.24 13.16 15.32
N HIS A 265 -9.44 12.62 16.22
CA HIS A 265 -8.37 11.68 15.89
C HIS A 265 -8.92 10.39 15.26
N LEU A 266 -10.00 9.82 15.82
CA LEU A 266 -10.70 8.66 15.25
C LEU A 266 -11.31 8.97 13.89
N GLN A 267 -11.86 10.17 13.68
CA GLN A 267 -12.38 10.62 12.40
C GLN A 267 -11.29 10.63 11.32
N ILE A 268 -10.11 11.17 11.65
CA ILE A 268 -8.96 11.20 10.73
C ILE A 268 -8.47 9.78 10.45
N GLN A 269 -8.42 8.89 11.45
CA GLN A 269 -8.07 7.48 11.23
C GLN A 269 -9.03 6.80 10.25
N PHE A 270 -10.34 7.02 10.42
CA PHE A 270 -11.34 6.50 9.50
C PHE A 270 -11.13 7.00 8.07
N LEU A 271 -10.87 8.31 7.91
CA LEU A 271 -10.59 8.91 6.59
C LEU A 271 -9.34 8.32 5.94
N LEU A 272 -8.27 8.14 6.71
CA LEU A 272 -7.03 7.51 6.21
C LEU A 272 -7.27 6.06 5.77
N GLY A 273 -8.06 5.30 6.52
CA GLY A 273 -8.49 3.95 6.13
C GLY A 273 -9.29 3.95 4.82
N MET A 274 -10.23 4.89 4.65
CA MET A 274 -11.03 5.02 3.44
C MET A 274 -10.19 5.45 2.23
N ILE A 275 -9.24 6.37 2.41
CA ILE A 275 -8.28 6.76 1.37
C ILE A 275 -7.43 5.57 0.95
N ALA A 276 -6.93 4.78 1.90
CA ALA A 276 -6.14 3.58 1.61
C ALA A 276 -6.96 2.56 0.82
N LEU A 277 -8.22 2.31 1.20
CA LEU A 277 -9.12 1.44 0.46
C LEU A 277 -9.37 1.95 -0.96
N ALA A 278 -9.61 3.25 -1.11
CA ALA A 278 -9.78 3.88 -2.43
C ALA A 278 -8.54 3.69 -3.31
N LEU A 279 -7.33 3.84 -2.76
CA LEU A 279 -6.08 3.59 -3.47
C LEU A 279 -5.97 2.15 -3.97
N ILE A 280 -6.34 1.16 -3.15
CA ILE A 280 -6.37 -0.25 -3.56
C ILE A 280 -7.32 -0.43 -4.76
N VAL A 281 -8.54 0.10 -4.67
CA VAL A 281 -9.54 0.02 -5.73
C VAL A 281 -9.05 0.67 -7.03
N ILE A 282 -8.42 1.85 -6.93
CA ILE A 282 -7.84 2.55 -8.09
C ILE A 282 -6.81 1.69 -8.79
N ILE A 283 -5.86 1.13 -8.03
CA ILE A 283 -4.78 0.33 -8.59
C ILE A 283 -5.36 -0.91 -9.29
N VAL A 284 -6.30 -1.61 -8.62
CA VAL A 284 -6.95 -2.81 -9.18
C VAL A 284 -7.70 -2.48 -10.48
N ILE A 285 -8.47 -1.39 -10.51
CA ILE A 285 -9.20 -0.96 -11.70
C ILE A 285 -8.22 -0.55 -12.81
N THR A 286 -7.13 0.13 -12.48
CA THR A 286 -6.09 0.51 -13.46
C THR A 286 -5.46 -0.73 -14.10
N LEU A 287 -5.09 -1.73 -13.29
CA LEU A 287 -4.55 -3.00 -13.78
C LEU A 287 -5.56 -3.75 -14.66
N TYR A 288 -6.83 -3.78 -14.24
CA TYR A 288 -7.91 -4.39 -15.01
C TYR A 288 -8.11 -3.69 -16.36
N GLN A 289 -8.15 -2.36 -16.38
CA GLN A 289 -8.28 -1.59 -17.62
C GLN A 289 -7.12 -1.82 -18.58
N LYS A 290 -5.88 -1.83 -18.06
CA LYS A 290 -4.70 -2.12 -18.89
C LYS A 290 -4.76 -3.53 -19.47
N ASN A 291 -5.16 -4.54 -18.69
CA ASN A 291 -5.35 -5.88 -19.19
C ASN A 291 -6.47 -5.96 -20.25
N PHE A 292 -7.58 -5.25 -20.05
CA PHE A 292 -8.68 -5.18 -21.02
C PHE A 292 -8.23 -4.51 -22.33
N ASN A 293 -7.48 -3.41 -22.23
CA ASN A 293 -6.95 -2.72 -23.41
C ASN A 293 -5.98 -3.63 -24.20
N TYR A 294 -5.20 -4.47 -23.51
CA TYR A 294 -4.36 -5.47 -24.19
C TYR A 294 -5.20 -6.47 -24.98
N LEU A 295 -6.21 -7.05 -24.35
CA LEU A 295 -7.09 -8.03 -25.01
C LEU A 295 -7.82 -7.40 -26.21
N TYR A 296 -8.27 -6.15 -26.07
CA TYR A 296 -8.89 -5.42 -27.16
C TYR A 296 -7.93 -5.13 -28.32
N TYR A 297 -6.67 -4.80 -28.01
CA TYR A 297 -5.61 -4.63 -29.00
C TYR A 297 -5.29 -5.96 -29.70
N GLU A 298 -5.08 -7.03 -28.94
CA GLU A 298 -4.79 -8.36 -29.48
C GLU A 298 -5.91 -8.87 -30.41
N ALA A 299 -7.17 -8.65 -30.05
CA ALA A 299 -8.34 -9.03 -30.84
C ALA A 299 -8.45 -8.28 -32.19
N ARG A 300 -7.70 -7.19 -32.38
CA ARG A 300 -7.67 -6.39 -33.60
C ARG A 300 -6.50 -6.69 -34.51
N LEU A 301 -5.56 -7.50 -34.09
CA LEU A 301 -4.45 -7.94 -34.91
C LEU A 301 -4.88 -9.14 -35.76
N ASP A 302 -4.37 -9.20 -36.98
CA ASP A 302 -4.48 -10.38 -37.83
C ASP A 302 -3.63 -11.52 -37.23
N GLY A 303 -4.27 -12.66 -36.98
CA GLY A 303 -3.63 -13.79 -36.27
C GLY A 303 -2.45 -14.42 -36.99
N LEU A 304 -2.31 -14.19 -38.31
CA LEU A 304 -1.24 -14.74 -39.15
C LEU A 304 -0.07 -13.77 -39.27
N THR A 305 -0.37 -12.51 -39.51
CA THR A 305 0.65 -11.49 -39.83
C THR A 305 1.05 -10.62 -38.64
N GLY A 306 0.25 -10.59 -37.55
CA GLY A 306 0.42 -9.69 -36.44
C GLY A 306 0.23 -8.21 -36.79
N LEU A 307 -0.26 -7.90 -37.99
CA LEU A 307 -0.54 -6.54 -38.43
C LEU A 307 -1.98 -6.14 -38.09
N SER A 308 -2.22 -4.83 -38.09
CA SER A 308 -3.57 -4.30 -37.87
C SER A 308 -4.52 -4.80 -38.96
N GLY A 309 -5.67 -5.36 -38.58
CA GLY A 309 -6.70 -5.79 -39.48
C GLY A 309 -7.19 -4.62 -40.37
N ARG A 310 -7.70 -4.93 -41.59
CA ARG A 310 -8.15 -3.94 -42.60
C ARG A 310 -9.07 -2.86 -42.01
N GLN A 311 -10.00 -3.24 -41.14
CA GLN A 311 -10.96 -2.31 -40.53
C GLN A 311 -10.28 -1.31 -39.58
N GLN A 312 -9.29 -1.74 -38.83
CA GLN A 312 -8.52 -0.87 -37.93
C GLN A 312 -7.61 0.08 -38.71
N PHE A 313 -7.02 -0.38 -39.80
CA PHE A 313 -6.22 0.48 -40.68
C PHE A 313 -7.05 1.65 -41.23
N PHE A 314 -8.26 1.39 -41.74
CA PHE A 314 -9.16 2.45 -42.20
C PHE A 314 -9.61 3.38 -41.09
N GLN A 315 -9.98 2.84 -39.91
CA GLN A 315 -10.41 3.65 -38.77
C GLN A 315 -9.29 4.54 -38.22
N SER A 316 -8.05 4.04 -38.21
CA SER A 316 -6.87 4.83 -37.79
C SER A 316 -6.56 5.92 -38.83
N GLY A 317 -6.69 5.62 -40.12
CA GLY A 317 -6.53 6.58 -41.22
C GLY A 317 -7.57 7.70 -41.16
N GLU A 318 -8.84 7.38 -40.94
CA GLU A 318 -9.90 8.39 -40.74
C GLU A 318 -9.66 9.29 -39.51
N ASN A 319 -9.21 8.73 -38.41
CA ASN A 319 -8.89 9.51 -37.22
C ASN A 319 -7.69 10.45 -37.42
N LEU A 320 -6.66 10.00 -38.15
CA LEU A 320 -5.54 10.84 -38.55
C LEU A 320 -5.99 11.97 -39.45
N LEU A 321 -6.83 11.69 -40.46
CA LEU A 321 -7.38 12.70 -41.35
C LEU A 321 -8.26 13.73 -40.61
N LYS A 322 -9.10 13.29 -39.69
CA LYS A 322 -9.86 14.19 -38.81
C LYS A 322 -8.96 15.11 -37.99
N ASN A 323 -7.91 14.57 -37.36
CA ASN A 323 -6.96 15.37 -36.59
C ASN A 323 -6.21 16.37 -37.48
N ILE A 324 -5.77 15.99 -38.67
CA ILE A 324 -5.13 16.90 -39.62
C ILE A 324 -6.10 18.02 -40.02
N ASN A 325 -7.36 17.69 -40.35
CA ASN A 325 -8.37 18.69 -40.70
C ASN A 325 -8.68 19.64 -39.55
N THR A 326 -8.67 19.19 -38.31
CA THR A 326 -8.84 20.03 -37.11
C THR A 326 -7.67 20.99 -36.98
N ILE A 327 -6.43 20.50 -37.08
CA ILE A 327 -5.22 21.33 -37.00
C ILE A 327 -5.21 22.36 -38.15
N THR A 328 -5.59 21.97 -39.35
CA THR A 328 -5.65 22.89 -40.50
C THR A 328 -6.72 23.98 -40.30
N SER A 329 -7.87 23.62 -39.72
CA SER A 329 -8.90 24.61 -39.39
C SER A 329 -8.47 25.60 -38.31
N ASP A 330 -7.74 25.12 -37.32
CA ASP A 330 -7.20 25.97 -36.26
C ASP A 330 -6.12 26.92 -36.81
N VAL A 331 -5.22 26.44 -37.66
CA VAL A 331 -4.22 27.31 -38.32
C VAL A 331 -4.89 28.37 -39.20
N ASN A 332 -5.91 28.03 -39.98
CA ASN A 332 -6.66 29.01 -40.78
C ASN A 332 -7.41 30.04 -39.92
N ASN A 333 -7.87 29.66 -38.74
CA ASN A 333 -8.48 30.60 -37.81
C ASN A 333 -7.44 31.56 -37.17
N TYR A 334 -6.23 31.07 -36.89
CA TYR A 334 -5.14 31.95 -36.41
C TYR A 334 -4.67 32.94 -37.50
N GLU A 335 -4.57 32.52 -38.74
CA GLU A 335 -4.25 33.45 -39.87
C GLU A 335 -5.31 34.55 -40.02
N LYS A 336 -6.60 34.21 -39.87
CA LYS A 336 -7.67 35.20 -39.91
C LYS A 336 -7.60 36.23 -38.77
N ILE A 337 -7.13 35.82 -37.58
CA ILE A 337 -6.99 36.74 -36.41
C ILE A 337 -5.79 37.67 -36.60
N LEU A 338 -4.74 37.24 -37.32
CA LEU A 338 -3.53 38.03 -37.55
C LEU A 338 -3.65 39.00 -38.70
N THR A 339 -4.71 38.89 -39.54
CA THR A 339 -4.96 39.77 -40.68
C THR A 339 -6.05 40.83 -40.42
N HIS A 340 -6.55 40.94 -39.21
CA HIS A 340 -7.40 42.00 -38.69
C HIS A 340 -6.69 42.76 -37.56
#